data_0d0161ccf2030d34f63b257722b4a0b0
#
_entry.id   0d0161ccf2030d34f63b257722b4a0b0
#
_cell.length_a   1.000
_cell.length_b   1.000
_cell.length_c   1.000
_cell.angle_alpha   90.00
_cell.angle_beta   90.00
_cell.angle_gamma   90.00
#
_symmetry.space_group_name_H-M   'P 1'
#
loop_
_entity.id
_entity.type
_entity.pdbx_description
1 polymer ?
#
loop_
_entity_poly.entity_id
_entity_poly.type
_entity_poly.pdbx_seq_one_letter_code
_entity_poly.pdbx_strand_id
1 'polypeptide(L)'
;MDRLPMVPPPIYFTLRSKWLALSPRARAMAICAVVAVAGLCVYAAFRGDSVERAVARGDLHAAKTELKQRQTLDAGARSYDAGRIAEAQGSFRAATVSYIAAMRQGDERGLERLIEMTRAPNCPARSAAAVALGKVRDDRGVRALHELRRARFADEHGKKSRRASGCNSAQAARKALKRARKAKA
;
A
#
# COMPACT_ATOMS: atom_id res chain seq x y z
N MET A 1 3.55 48.10 -35.39
CA MET A 1 4.14 48.29 -34.03
C MET A 1 3.51 47.20 -33.14
N ASP A 2 4.13 46.00 -33.15
CA ASP A 2 3.62 44.84 -32.39
C ASP A 2 4.16 44.92 -30.95
N ARG A 3 3.22 45.01 -30.00
CA ARG A 3 3.55 44.94 -28.57
C ARG A 3 3.83 43.49 -28.22
N LEU A 4 5.08 43.16 -27.94
CA LEU A 4 5.49 41.88 -27.41
C LEU A 4 4.76 41.63 -26.06
N PRO A 5 4.23 40.41 -25.80
CA PRO A 5 3.61 40.09 -24.52
C PRO A 5 4.65 40.16 -23.39
N MET A 6 4.37 40.95 -22.36
CA MET A 6 5.18 41.01 -21.14
C MET A 6 5.08 39.66 -20.43
N VAL A 7 6.18 38.90 -20.44
CA VAL A 7 6.33 37.67 -19.67
C VAL A 7 6.42 38.05 -18.18
N PRO A 8 5.53 37.58 -17.30
CA PRO A 8 5.63 37.90 -15.88
C PRO A 8 6.94 37.34 -15.31
N PRO A 9 7.59 38.06 -14.40
CA PRO A 9 8.85 37.63 -13.82
C PRO A 9 8.65 36.31 -13.07
N PRO A 10 9.61 35.36 -13.14
CA PRO A 10 9.48 34.07 -12.48
C PRO A 10 9.34 34.24 -10.96
N ILE A 11 8.42 33.51 -10.38
CA ILE A 11 7.98 33.57 -8.96
C ILE A 11 9.16 33.56 -7.98
N TYR A 12 10.30 32.95 -8.35
CA TYR A 12 11.52 32.92 -7.56
C TYR A 12 12.16 34.28 -7.26
N PHE A 13 12.01 35.26 -8.15
CA PHE A 13 12.56 36.59 -7.94
C PHE A 13 11.80 37.38 -6.85
N THR A 14 10.50 37.21 -6.75
CA THR A 14 9.67 37.89 -5.76
C THR A 14 9.87 37.34 -4.34
N LEU A 15 10.15 36.01 -4.20
CA LEU A 15 10.43 35.40 -2.91
C LEU A 15 11.79 35.83 -2.36
N ARG A 16 12.82 35.90 -3.22
CA ARG A 16 14.16 36.31 -2.82
C ARG A 16 14.24 37.77 -2.31
N SER A 17 13.55 38.69 -2.97
CA SER A 17 13.52 40.09 -2.56
C SER A 17 12.83 40.29 -1.22
N LYS A 18 11.68 39.59 -0.99
CA LYS A 18 10.96 39.60 0.30
C LYS A 18 11.78 38.98 1.44
N TRP A 19 12.53 37.92 1.14
CA TRP A 19 13.42 37.29 2.12
C TRP A 19 14.59 38.22 2.55
N LEU A 20 15.17 38.97 1.61
CA LEU A 20 16.24 39.90 1.88
C LEU A 20 15.76 41.15 2.68
N ALA A 21 14.47 41.50 2.59
CA ALA A 21 13.85 42.59 3.34
C ALA A 21 13.55 42.27 4.82
N LEU A 22 13.63 40.99 5.22
CA LEU A 22 13.37 40.57 6.60
C LEU A 22 14.57 40.92 7.50
N SER A 23 14.29 41.34 8.74
CA SER A 23 15.34 41.55 9.76
C SER A 23 16.07 40.23 10.05
N PRO A 24 17.34 40.31 10.52
CA PRO A 24 18.12 39.11 10.84
C PRO A 24 17.42 38.16 11.83
N ARG A 25 16.70 38.72 12.80
CA ARG A 25 15.90 37.95 13.79
C ARG A 25 14.71 37.23 13.13
N ALA A 26 14.01 37.91 12.22
CA ALA A 26 12.89 37.28 11.48
C ALA A 26 13.36 36.16 10.55
N ARG A 27 14.54 36.29 9.92
CA ARG A 27 15.15 35.20 9.11
C ARG A 27 15.53 34.00 9.97
N ALA A 28 16.14 34.24 11.15
CA ALA A 28 16.48 33.17 12.07
C ALA A 28 15.25 32.41 12.53
N MET A 29 14.17 33.11 12.92
CA MET A 29 12.91 32.48 13.31
C MET A 29 12.28 31.66 12.15
N ALA A 30 12.29 32.19 10.92
CA ALA A 30 11.76 31.47 9.76
C ALA A 30 12.56 30.21 9.45
N ILE A 31 13.90 30.24 9.57
CA ILE A 31 14.74 29.04 9.41
C ILE A 31 14.43 28.01 10.50
N CYS A 32 14.33 28.43 11.76
CA CYS A 32 13.98 27.53 12.85
C CYS A 32 12.60 26.89 12.66
N ALA A 33 11.61 27.65 12.19
CA ALA A 33 10.27 27.12 11.89
C ALA A 33 10.32 26.07 10.76
N VAL A 34 11.06 26.34 9.69
CA VAL A 34 11.22 25.39 8.57
C VAL A 34 11.93 24.11 9.04
N VAL A 35 13.01 24.25 9.83
CA VAL A 35 13.74 23.10 10.38
C VAL A 35 12.85 22.30 11.34
N ALA A 36 12.06 22.96 12.18
CA ALA A 36 11.12 22.30 13.08
C ALA A 36 10.02 21.53 12.32
N VAL A 37 9.44 22.13 11.28
CA VAL A 37 8.43 21.48 10.43
C VAL A 37 9.07 20.31 9.67
N ALA A 38 10.24 20.48 9.07
CA ALA A 38 10.96 19.40 8.39
C ALA A 38 11.31 18.26 9.38
N GLY A 39 11.77 18.59 10.58
CA GLY A 39 12.03 17.62 11.64
C GLY A 39 10.77 16.87 12.08
N LEU A 40 9.63 17.56 12.21
CA LEU A 40 8.34 16.95 12.50
C LEU A 40 7.86 16.03 11.36
N CYS A 41 8.04 16.43 10.10
CA CYS A 41 7.70 15.59 8.94
C CYS A 41 8.57 14.33 8.88
N VAL A 42 9.88 14.47 9.09
CA VAL A 42 10.82 13.34 9.17
C VAL A 42 10.46 12.44 10.34
N TYR A 43 10.23 13.01 11.53
CA TYR A 43 9.81 12.25 12.72
C TYR A 43 8.49 11.52 12.52
N ALA A 44 7.49 12.16 11.86
CA ALA A 44 6.22 11.52 11.50
C ALA A 44 6.42 10.38 10.48
N ALA A 45 7.27 10.58 9.47
CA ALA A 45 7.62 9.56 8.49
C ALA A 45 8.37 8.38 9.13
N PHE A 46 9.27 8.65 10.11
CA PHE A 46 9.94 7.58 10.86
C PHE A 46 9.07 6.93 11.94
N ARG A 47 8.02 7.61 12.42
CA ARG A 47 7.01 7.03 13.32
C ARG A 47 5.99 6.18 12.59
N GLY A 48 5.80 6.40 11.26
CA GLY A 48 4.98 5.53 10.42
C GLY A 48 5.54 4.10 10.46
N ASP A 49 4.70 3.16 10.87
CA ASP A 49 4.87 1.70 10.76
C ASP A 49 5.86 1.00 11.71
N SER A 50 5.73 1.26 13.03
CA SER A 50 6.38 0.38 14.02
C SER A 50 5.88 -1.07 13.87
N VAL A 51 4.60 -1.27 13.48
CA VAL A 51 4.03 -2.59 13.19
C VAL A 51 4.72 -3.20 11.98
N GLU A 52 4.87 -2.45 10.88
CA GLU A 52 5.53 -2.95 9.67
C GLU A 52 7.01 -3.29 9.90
N ARG A 53 7.71 -2.47 10.68
CA ARG A 53 9.10 -2.76 11.09
C ARG A 53 9.21 -4.01 11.97
N ALA A 54 8.27 -4.23 12.88
CA ALA A 54 8.23 -5.44 13.71
C ALA A 54 7.94 -6.68 12.85
N VAL A 55 7.00 -6.58 11.91
CA VAL A 55 6.71 -7.63 10.92
C VAL A 55 7.93 -7.94 10.05
N ALA A 56 8.63 -6.92 9.56
CA ALA A 56 9.84 -7.10 8.74
C ALA A 56 10.98 -7.79 9.50
N ARG A 57 11.08 -7.59 10.81
CA ARG A 57 12.04 -8.29 11.69
C ARG A 57 11.59 -9.70 12.09
N GLY A 58 10.37 -10.11 11.73
CA GLY A 58 9.78 -11.38 12.16
C GLY A 58 9.26 -11.38 13.60
N ASP A 59 9.26 -10.24 14.28
CA ASP A 59 8.76 -10.12 15.67
C ASP A 59 7.25 -9.88 15.67
N LEU A 60 6.51 -10.98 15.51
CA LEU A 60 5.05 -10.94 15.45
C LEU A 60 4.39 -10.62 16.81
N HIS A 61 5.10 -10.87 17.92
CA HIS A 61 4.60 -10.51 19.24
C HIS A 61 4.65 -9.00 19.44
N ALA A 62 5.78 -8.36 19.14
CA ALA A 62 5.91 -6.92 19.17
C ALA A 62 4.91 -6.25 18.21
N ALA A 63 4.74 -6.77 16.99
CA ALA A 63 3.78 -6.24 16.02
C ALA A 63 2.34 -6.24 16.57
N LYS A 64 1.91 -7.32 17.23
CA LYS A 64 0.58 -7.41 17.84
C LYS A 64 0.41 -6.46 19.02
N THR A 65 1.45 -6.31 19.84
CA THR A 65 1.45 -5.40 20.99
C THR A 65 1.34 -3.95 20.53
N GLU A 66 2.14 -3.57 19.55
CA GLU A 66 2.10 -2.25 18.92
C GLU A 66 0.72 -1.95 18.32
N LEU A 67 0.12 -2.91 17.60
CA LEU A 67 -1.22 -2.75 17.03
C LEU A 67 -2.28 -2.51 18.11
N LYS A 68 -2.20 -3.22 19.24
CA LYS A 68 -3.11 -3.03 20.39
C LYS A 68 -2.94 -1.65 21.04
N GLN A 69 -1.72 -1.14 21.15
CA GLN A 69 -1.44 0.15 21.77
C GLN A 69 -1.89 1.33 20.88
N ARG A 70 -1.99 1.12 19.58
CA ARG A 70 -2.41 2.13 18.61
C ARG A 70 -3.93 2.24 18.49
N GLN A 71 -4.62 2.46 19.60
CA GLN A 71 -6.09 2.66 19.58
C GLN A 71 -6.53 3.92 18.82
N THR A 72 -5.64 4.90 18.65
CA THR A 72 -5.89 6.16 17.95
C THR A 72 -5.72 6.07 16.43
N LEU A 73 -5.24 4.95 15.90
CA LEU A 73 -5.14 4.77 14.45
C LEU A 73 -6.52 4.77 13.80
N ASP A 74 -6.57 5.32 12.59
CA ASP A 74 -7.70 5.14 11.69
C ASP A 74 -8.03 3.65 11.52
N ALA A 75 -9.33 3.35 11.41
CA ALA A 75 -9.83 1.98 11.30
C ALA A 75 -9.24 1.24 10.08
N GLY A 76 -9.04 1.98 8.96
CA GLY A 76 -8.40 1.46 7.76
C GLY A 76 -6.97 1.02 8.02
N ALA A 77 -6.17 1.89 8.63
CA ALA A 77 -4.79 1.60 8.97
C ALA A 77 -4.67 0.40 9.93
N ARG A 78 -5.53 0.31 10.94
CA ARG A 78 -5.56 -0.86 11.84
C ARG A 78 -5.86 -2.16 11.12
N SER A 79 -6.82 -2.11 10.19
CA SER A 79 -7.19 -3.28 9.39
C SER A 79 -6.04 -3.68 8.45
N TYR A 80 -5.33 -2.72 7.87
CA TYR A 80 -4.15 -2.97 7.05
C TYR A 80 -3.04 -3.66 7.86
N ASP A 81 -2.69 -3.10 9.02
CA ASP A 81 -1.66 -3.66 9.90
C ASP A 81 -2.00 -5.07 10.39
N ALA A 82 -3.28 -5.31 10.75
CA ALA A 82 -3.76 -6.66 11.07
C ALA A 82 -3.56 -7.64 9.90
N GLY A 83 -3.80 -7.17 8.68
CA GLY A 83 -3.55 -7.93 7.45
C GLY A 83 -2.06 -8.28 7.28
N ARG A 84 -1.14 -7.34 7.53
CA ARG A 84 0.31 -7.56 7.47
C ARG A 84 0.79 -8.60 8.48
N ILE A 85 0.26 -8.55 9.70
CA ILE A 85 0.56 -9.55 10.74
C ILE A 85 0.06 -10.94 10.33
N ALA A 86 -1.19 -11.03 9.84
CA ALA A 86 -1.76 -12.30 9.40
C ALA A 86 -1.00 -12.89 8.21
N GLU A 87 -0.55 -12.05 7.27
CA GLU A 87 0.27 -12.45 6.14
C GLU A 87 1.61 -13.04 6.59
N ALA A 88 2.32 -12.36 7.51
CA ALA A 88 3.58 -12.83 8.08
C ALA A 88 3.43 -14.15 8.84
N GLN A 89 2.23 -14.43 9.38
CA GLN A 89 1.88 -15.71 10.00
C GLN A 89 1.54 -16.83 8.98
N GLY A 90 1.57 -16.52 7.68
CA GLY A 90 1.13 -17.45 6.64
C GLY A 90 -0.40 -17.64 6.56
N SER A 91 -1.17 -16.86 7.31
CA SER A 91 -2.64 -16.89 7.35
C SER A 91 -3.24 -16.04 6.23
N PHE A 92 -2.92 -16.38 4.96
CA PHE A 92 -3.24 -15.55 3.79
C PHE A 92 -4.73 -15.24 3.63
N ARG A 93 -5.64 -16.15 4.01
CA ARG A 93 -7.08 -15.89 3.99
C ARG A 93 -7.46 -14.78 4.97
N ALA A 94 -6.95 -14.84 6.20
CA ALA A 94 -7.20 -13.80 7.20
C ALA A 94 -6.60 -12.46 6.75
N ALA A 95 -5.38 -12.47 6.23
CA ALA A 95 -4.73 -11.28 5.68
C ALA A 95 -5.60 -10.61 4.61
N THR A 96 -6.11 -11.37 3.63
CA THR A 96 -6.95 -10.81 2.57
C THR A 96 -8.29 -10.25 3.07
N VAL A 97 -8.88 -10.82 4.12
CA VAL A 97 -10.08 -10.27 4.76
C VAL A 97 -9.78 -8.91 5.39
N SER A 98 -8.65 -8.80 6.10
CA SER A 98 -8.21 -7.55 6.73
C SER A 98 -7.88 -6.47 5.69
N TYR A 99 -7.24 -6.81 4.58
CA TYR A 99 -6.97 -5.85 3.49
C TYR A 99 -8.26 -5.36 2.80
N ILE A 100 -9.26 -6.24 2.61
CA ILE A 100 -10.58 -5.81 2.11
C ILE A 100 -11.26 -4.87 3.11
N ALA A 101 -11.12 -5.13 4.42
CA ALA A 101 -11.66 -4.25 5.45
C ALA A 101 -10.97 -2.87 5.42
N ALA A 102 -9.64 -2.83 5.29
CA ALA A 102 -8.87 -1.60 5.13
C ALA A 102 -9.38 -0.76 3.95
N MET A 103 -9.55 -1.38 2.78
CA MET A 103 -10.10 -0.71 1.60
C MET A 103 -11.50 -0.14 1.83
N ARG A 104 -12.40 -0.88 2.47
CA ARG A 104 -13.76 -0.41 2.78
C ARG A 104 -13.77 0.77 3.73
N GLN A 105 -12.71 0.92 4.51
CA GLN A 105 -12.47 2.01 5.45
C GLN A 105 -11.63 3.15 4.84
N GLY A 106 -11.41 3.14 3.52
CA GLY A 106 -10.72 4.20 2.79
C GLY A 106 -9.19 4.06 2.70
N ASP A 107 -8.60 2.97 3.20
CA ASP A 107 -7.15 2.74 3.10
C ASP A 107 -6.80 1.96 1.83
N GLU A 108 -6.35 2.68 0.79
CA GLU A 108 -6.00 2.10 -0.51
C GLU A 108 -4.82 1.12 -0.46
N ARG A 109 -3.96 1.18 0.57
CA ARG A 109 -2.84 0.24 0.75
C ARG A 109 -3.32 -1.20 0.77
N GLY A 110 -4.56 -1.44 1.25
CA GLY A 110 -5.19 -2.76 1.23
C GLY A 110 -5.32 -3.33 -0.20
N LEU A 111 -5.72 -2.51 -1.18
CA LEU A 111 -5.80 -2.93 -2.58
C LEU A 111 -4.41 -3.19 -3.18
N GLU A 112 -3.49 -2.25 -2.95
CA GLU A 112 -2.12 -2.36 -3.45
C GLU A 112 -1.47 -3.65 -2.95
N ARG A 113 -1.63 -3.94 -1.66
CA ARG A 113 -1.09 -5.18 -1.09
C ARG A 113 -1.73 -6.44 -1.67
N LEU A 114 -3.04 -6.44 -1.91
CA LEU A 114 -3.70 -7.56 -2.59
C LEU A 114 -3.15 -7.77 -4.02
N ILE A 115 -2.85 -6.69 -4.74
CA ILE A 115 -2.23 -6.76 -6.08
C ILE A 115 -0.80 -7.33 -5.97
N GLU A 116 0.01 -6.87 -5.03
CA GLU A 116 1.36 -7.40 -4.79
C GLU A 116 1.34 -8.90 -4.43
N MET A 117 0.40 -9.33 -3.59
CA MET A 117 0.23 -10.73 -3.24
C MET A 117 -0.07 -11.63 -4.44
N THR A 118 -0.58 -11.11 -5.57
CA THR A 118 -0.71 -11.91 -6.80
C THR A 118 0.63 -12.33 -7.39
N ARG A 119 1.72 -11.66 -7.01
CA ARG A 119 3.11 -11.96 -7.44
C ARG A 119 3.93 -12.66 -6.36
N ALA A 120 3.32 -12.99 -5.23
CA ALA A 120 4.01 -13.66 -4.11
C ALA A 120 4.68 -14.97 -4.55
N PRO A 121 5.78 -15.39 -3.91
CA PRO A 121 6.51 -16.59 -4.28
C PRO A 121 5.71 -17.88 -4.05
N ASN A 122 4.75 -17.87 -3.14
CA ASN A 122 3.97 -19.05 -2.79
C ASN A 122 2.54 -19.01 -3.36
N CYS A 123 2.05 -20.15 -3.85
CA CYS A 123 0.73 -20.29 -4.45
C CYS A 123 -0.44 -20.00 -3.50
N PRO A 124 -0.42 -20.36 -2.20
CA PRO A 124 -1.52 -20.02 -1.29
C PRO A 124 -1.78 -18.52 -1.17
N ALA A 125 -0.72 -17.68 -1.10
CA ALA A 125 -0.86 -16.22 -1.07
C ALA A 125 -1.49 -15.71 -2.37
N ARG A 126 -0.96 -16.12 -3.53
CA ARG A 126 -1.50 -15.74 -4.84
C ARG A 126 -2.96 -16.12 -5.00
N SER A 127 -3.32 -17.34 -4.58
CA SER A 127 -4.70 -17.84 -4.69
C SER A 127 -5.66 -17.09 -3.76
N ALA A 128 -5.24 -16.76 -2.53
CA ALA A 128 -6.02 -15.98 -1.58
C ALA A 128 -6.26 -14.55 -2.13
N ALA A 129 -5.21 -13.92 -2.64
CA ALA A 129 -5.29 -12.60 -3.27
C ALA A 129 -6.23 -12.59 -4.48
N ALA A 130 -6.16 -13.62 -5.34
CA ALA A 130 -7.07 -13.74 -6.49
C ALA A 130 -8.54 -13.80 -6.07
N VAL A 131 -8.86 -14.60 -5.04
CA VAL A 131 -10.23 -14.69 -4.50
C VAL A 131 -10.69 -13.35 -3.93
N ALA A 132 -9.81 -12.63 -3.22
CA ALA A 132 -10.09 -11.32 -2.65
C ALA A 132 -10.35 -10.26 -3.72
N LEU A 133 -9.48 -10.13 -4.71
CA LEU A 133 -9.61 -9.19 -5.82
C LEU A 133 -10.88 -9.43 -6.65
N GLY A 134 -11.30 -10.69 -6.79
CA GLY A 134 -12.57 -11.01 -7.43
C GLY A 134 -13.81 -10.50 -6.70
N LYS A 135 -13.71 -10.11 -5.42
CA LYS A 135 -14.78 -9.50 -4.62
C LYS A 135 -14.76 -7.98 -4.63
N VAL A 136 -13.58 -7.39 -4.83
CA VAL A 136 -13.34 -5.94 -4.70
C VAL A 136 -13.87 -5.14 -5.89
N ARG A 137 -13.89 -5.70 -7.09
CA ARG A 137 -14.39 -5.08 -8.34
C ARG A 137 -13.62 -3.81 -8.78
N ASP A 138 -12.39 -3.66 -8.38
CA ASP A 138 -11.52 -2.56 -8.82
C ASP A 138 -10.83 -2.94 -10.13
N ASP A 139 -10.72 -2.00 -11.08
CA ASP A 139 -10.14 -2.27 -12.39
C ASP A 139 -8.63 -2.58 -12.33
N ARG A 140 -7.89 -2.03 -11.35
CA ARG A 140 -6.48 -2.40 -11.07
C ARG A 140 -6.39 -3.86 -10.64
N GLY A 141 -7.30 -4.28 -9.75
CA GLY A 141 -7.42 -5.68 -9.33
C GLY A 141 -7.78 -6.62 -10.47
N VAL A 142 -8.69 -6.22 -11.37
CA VAL A 142 -9.04 -7.00 -12.57
C VAL A 142 -7.84 -7.18 -13.49
N ARG A 143 -7.03 -6.11 -13.71
CA ARG A 143 -5.78 -6.22 -14.49
C ARG A 143 -4.80 -7.20 -13.86
N ALA A 144 -4.57 -7.11 -12.55
CA ALA A 144 -3.70 -8.04 -11.82
C ALA A 144 -4.18 -9.50 -11.91
N LEU A 145 -5.50 -9.74 -11.90
CA LEU A 145 -6.06 -11.07 -12.13
C LEU A 145 -5.80 -11.59 -13.57
N HIS A 146 -5.84 -10.72 -14.57
CA HIS A 146 -5.50 -11.10 -15.95
C HIS A 146 -4.02 -11.48 -16.08
N GLU A 147 -3.12 -10.73 -15.42
CA GLU A 147 -1.68 -11.05 -15.35
C GLU A 147 -1.45 -12.40 -14.66
N LEU A 148 -2.01 -12.59 -13.46
CA LEU A 148 -1.90 -13.82 -12.69
C LEU A 148 -2.39 -15.05 -13.48
N ARG A 149 -3.49 -14.92 -14.24
CA ARG A 149 -4.01 -16.01 -15.08
C ARG A 149 -3.02 -16.46 -16.15
N ARG A 150 -2.18 -15.54 -16.67
CA ARG A 150 -1.20 -15.80 -17.74
C ARG A 150 0.17 -16.22 -17.17
N ALA A 151 0.44 -15.84 -15.95
CA ALA A 151 1.72 -16.11 -15.30
C ALA A 151 1.94 -17.62 -15.11
N ARG A 152 3.22 -18.02 -15.13
CA ARG A 152 3.67 -19.38 -14.88
C ARG A 152 4.63 -19.36 -13.68
N PHE A 153 4.29 -20.09 -12.64
CA PHE A 153 5.07 -20.13 -11.41
C PHE A 153 5.67 -21.53 -11.23
N ALA A 154 6.94 -21.60 -10.84
CA ALA A 154 7.66 -22.87 -10.68
C ALA A 154 7.03 -23.79 -9.62
N ASP A 155 6.47 -23.20 -8.56
CA ASP A 155 5.79 -23.92 -7.47
C ASP A 155 4.46 -24.57 -7.88
N GLU A 156 3.91 -24.21 -9.06
CA GLU A 156 2.67 -24.74 -9.63
C GLU A 156 2.90 -25.64 -10.86
N HIS A 157 4.16 -25.75 -11.34
CA HIS A 157 4.50 -26.50 -12.55
C HIS A 157 4.96 -27.92 -12.19
N GLY A 158 4.28 -28.90 -12.79
CA GLY A 158 4.58 -30.31 -12.68
C GLY A 158 3.52 -31.12 -11.93
N LYS A 159 3.40 -32.41 -12.34
CA LYS A 159 2.42 -33.32 -11.74
C LYS A 159 2.66 -33.57 -10.22
N LYS A 160 3.94 -33.57 -9.81
CA LYS A 160 4.33 -33.74 -8.39
C LYS A 160 3.98 -32.51 -7.55
N SER A 161 4.26 -31.29 -8.05
CA SER A 161 3.97 -30.02 -7.35
C SER A 161 2.46 -29.81 -7.16
N ARG A 162 1.64 -30.10 -8.17
CA ARG A 162 0.16 -30.01 -8.06
C ARG A 162 -0.42 -31.01 -7.06
N ARG A 163 0.14 -32.20 -6.92
CA ARG A 163 -0.31 -33.19 -5.92
C ARG A 163 0.12 -32.79 -4.51
N ALA A 164 1.29 -32.21 -4.35
CA ALA A 164 1.81 -31.82 -3.03
C ALA A 164 1.13 -30.56 -2.46
N SER A 165 0.81 -29.56 -3.29
CA SER A 165 0.23 -28.29 -2.81
C SER A 165 -1.28 -28.18 -3.04
N GLY A 166 -1.86 -28.92 -3.99
CA GLY A 166 -3.27 -28.80 -4.41
C GLY A 166 -3.64 -27.39 -4.88
N CYS A 167 -2.67 -26.50 -5.01
CA CYS A 167 -2.87 -25.07 -5.27
C CYS A 167 -2.69 -24.76 -6.75
N ASN A 168 -3.57 -23.87 -7.27
CA ASN A 168 -3.49 -23.37 -8.65
C ASN A 168 -3.99 -21.94 -8.70
N SER A 169 -3.06 -20.99 -8.67
CA SER A 169 -3.37 -19.55 -8.65
C SER A 169 -4.00 -19.08 -9.97
N ALA A 170 -3.59 -19.63 -11.11
CA ALA A 170 -4.18 -19.30 -12.40
C ALA A 170 -5.66 -19.73 -12.47
N GLN A 171 -6.02 -20.89 -11.89
CA GLN A 171 -7.41 -21.32 -11.80
C GLN A 171 -8.21 -20.43 -10.84
N ALA A 172 -7.61 -20.02 -9.71
CA ALA A 172 -8.23 -19.07 -8.79
C ALA A 172 -8.53 -17.74 -9.48
N ALA A 173 -7.58 -17.22 -10.27
CA ALA A 173 -7.75 -16.00 -11.04
C ALA A 173 -8.87 -16.12 -12.10
N ARG A 174 -8.97 -17.25 -12.81
CA ARG A 174 -10.06 -17.50 -13.77
C ARG A 174 -11.44 -17.47 -13.09
N LYS A 175 -11.57 -18.12 -11.92
CA LYS A 175 -12.82 -18.12 -11.13
C LYS A 175 -13.16 -16.72 -10.64
N ALA A 176 -12.15 -15.94 -10.17
CA ALA A 176 -12.32 -14.57 -9.72
C ALA A 176 -12.78 -13.64 -10.84
N LEU A 177 -12.17 -13.71 -12.03
CA LEU A 177 -12.58 -12.95 -13.22
C LEU A 177 -14.01 -13.26 -13.65
N LYS A 178 -14.43 -14.54 -13.60
CA LYS A 178 -15.83 -14.93 -13.92
C LYS A 178 -16.81 -14.29 -12.92
N ARG A 179 -16.46 -14.22 -11.63
CA ARG A 179 -17.29 -13.56 -10.61
C ARG A 179 -17.38 -12.05 -10.82
N ALA A 180 -16.24 -11.39 -11.09
CA ALA A 180 -16.20 -9.96 -11.35
C ALA A 180 -17.06 -9.56 -12.55
N ARG A 181 -17.07 -10.37 -13.63
CA ARG A 181 -17.93 -10.14 -14.80
C ARG A 181 -19.41 -10.28 -14.49
N LYS A 182 -19.82 -11.37 -13.78
CA LYS A 182 -21.23 -11.58 -13.43
C LYS A 182 -21.83 -10.47 -12.56
N ALA A 183 -21.02 -9.74 -11.88
CA ALA A 183 -21.44 -8.68 -11.00
C ALA A 183 -21.51 -7.30 -11.69
N LYS A 184 -21.04 -7.18 -12.95
CA LYS A 184 -21.19 -5.99 -13.81
C LYS A 184 -22.40 -6.10 -14.76
N ALA A 185 -22.91 -7.32 -14.96
CA ALA A 185 -24.12 -7.59 -15.74
C ALA A 185 -25.36 -7.59 -14.83
#